data_e1c36cf8cbf9ab3fd261ff42444def95
#
_entry.id   e1c36cf8cbf9ab3fd261ff42444def95
#
_cell.length_a   1.000
_cell.length_b   1.000
_cell.length_c   1.000
_cell.angle_alpha   90.00
_cell.angle_beta   90.00
_cell.angle_gamma   90.00
#
_symmetry.space_group_name_H-M   'P 1'
#
loop_
_entity.id
_entity.type
_entity.pdbx_description
1 polymer ?
#
loop_
_entity_poly.entity_id
_entity_poly.type
_entity_poly.pdbx_seq_one_letter_code
_entity_poly.pdbx_strand_id
1 'polypeptide(L)'
;MILQGRLSQIAMVLFILSGLVFSTGSNAMTLKEVGDQLILSGPVVEGDTKNVREALARNADIRTVVLRNSPGGHVPTGYEVGDLMRAKGLRTAVSGYCYSGCSRMFLGGKERVFTDDYPLSLTHVGFHGHYYTSGPRNGELHGELVRSRGLKEWIIRHSDGKADPDLVERWINIPVGKGLIHFFPPQLAQRQKASTFFCEQGPKPGVGVFGCEPIVKNALDLGIITSIEMIKSNDQEQLRAAFPKAPPKTDYARIDDLDKFPLRSEKALAEYKRYLQALPPKAFAIAADRSASAWQAENVEAINLALSRCAERARTSCLLYAVDDDIVWNPATPDHWK
;
A
#
# COMPACT_ATOMS: atom_id res chain seq x y z
N MET A 1 24.54 -74.76 -38.58
CA MET A 1 24.70 -73.41 -39.20
C MET A 1 23.93 -72.42 -38.31
N ILE A 2 24.65 -71.61 -37.61
CA ILE A 2 24.30 -70.79 -36.45
C ILE A 2 23.74 -69.49 -36.95
N LEU A 3 22.59 -69.05 -36.46
CA LEU A 3 22.19 -67.62 -36.53
C LEU A 3 21.69 -67.17 -35.16
N GLN A 4 22.50 -66.29 -34.58
CA GLN A 4 22.22 -65.58 -33.32
C GLN A 4 21.24 -64.44 -33.57
N GLY A 5 20.12 -64.41 -32.90
CA GLY A 5 19.21 -63.27 -32.81
C GLY A 5 19.52 -62.44 -31.58
N ARG A 6 19.85 -61.17 -31.78
CA ARG A 6 20.10 -60.17 -30.75
C ARG A 6 18.75 -59.68 -30.15
N LEU A 7 18.58 -59.87 -28.85
CA LEU A 7 17.50 -59.23 -28.05
C LEU A 7 17.94 -57.77 -27.76
N SER A 8 17.13 -56.86 -28.28
CA SER A 8 17.28 -55.42 -27.97
C SER A 8 16.52 -55.14 -26.68
N GLN A 9 17.21 -54.75 -25.62
CA GLN A 9 16.63 -54.28 -24.38
C GLN A 9 16.20 -52.84 -24.56
N ILE A 10 14.87 -52.60 -24.57
CA ILE A 10 14.31 -51.26 -24.51
C ILE A 10 14.21 -50.87 -22.99
N ALA A 11 15.12 -50.00 -22.56
CA ALA A 11 15.08 -49.40 -21.24
C ALA A 11 13.97 -48.32 -21.22
N MET A 12 12.89 -48.61 -20.53
CA MET A 12 11.80 -47.69 -20.30
C MET A 12 12.20 -46.74 -19.16
N VAL A 13 12.63 -45.53 -19.51
CA VAL A 13 12.92 -44.45 -18.55
C VAL A 13 11.61 -43.85 -18.09
N LEU A 14 11.16 -44.21 -16.88
CA LEU A 14 10.06 -43.51 -16.19
C LEU A 14 10.55 -42.14 -15.75
N PHE A 15 10.14 -41.07 -16.46
CA PHE A 15 10.20 -39.71 -15.96
C PHE A 15 9.15 -39.52 -14.87
N ILE A 16 9.60 -39.57 -13.61
CA ILE A 16 8.78 -39.12 -12.48
C ILE A 16 8.78 -37.60 -12.54
N LEU A 17 7.72 -36.99 -13.13
CA LEU A 17 7.42 -35.58 -12.97
C LEU A 17 7.04 -35.36 -11.49
N SER A 18 8.04 -34.99 -10.69
CA SER A 18 7.78 -34.40 -9.37
C SER A 18 7.13 -33.04 -9.60
N GLY A 19 5.80 -33.01 -9.61
CA GLY A 19 5.04 -31.78 -9.59
C GLY A 19 5.36 -31.01 -8.30
N LEU A 20 6.22 -29.98 -8.41
CA LEU A 20 6.34 -28.97 -7.40
C LEU A 20 4.98 -28.26 -7.28
N VAL A 21 4.17 -28.72 -6.34
CA VAL A 21 3.00 -27.98 -5.88
C VAL A 21 3.55 -26.74 -5.21
N PHE A 22 3.61 -25.62 -5.94
CA PHE A 22 3.77 -24.31 -5.33
C PHE A 22 2.51 -24.06 -4.49
N SER A 23 2.59 -24.43 -3.23
CA SER A 23 1.67 -23.97 -2.21
C SER A 23 1.84 -22.45 -2.15
N THR A 24 0.90 -21.70 -2.72
CA THR A 24 0.75 -20.26 -2.47
C THR A 24 0.20 -20.08 -1.06
N GLY A 25 0.96 -20.55 -0.07
CA GLY A 25 0.71 -20.22 1.32
C GLY A 25 0.87 -18.71 1.49
N SER A 26 -0.17 -18.04 1.94
CA SER A 26 -0.07 -16.66 2.42
C SER A 26 1.04 -16.66 3.48
N ASN A 27 2.18 -16.03 3.16
CA ASN A 27 3.27 -15.92 4.12
C ASN A 27 2.77 -15.13 5.33
N ALA A 28 3.11 -15.60 6.53
CA ALA A 28 2.85 -14.87 7.78
C ALA A 28 3.44 -13.46 7.75
N MET A 29 2.97 -12.58 8.63
CA MET A 29 3.59 -11.27 8.80
C MET A 29 5.09 -11.42 9.07
N THR A 30 5.88 -10.63 8.39
CA THR A 30 7.32 -10.51 8.69
C THR A 30 7.49 -9.64 9.93
N LEU A 31 8.23 -10.14 10.91
CA LEU A 31 8.58 -9.45 12.14
C LEU A 31 10.06 -9.04 12.09
N LYS A 32 10.34 -7.74 12.27
CA LYS A 32 11.71 -7.20 12.32
C LYS A 32 11.84 -6.32 13.56
N GLU A 33 12.75 -6.68 14.44
CA GLU A 33 13.10 -5.88 15.63
C GLU A 33 14.24 -4.92 15.27
N VAL A 34 14.06 -3.61 15.50
CA VAL A 34 15.08 -2.58 15.26
C VAL A 34 15.05 -1.56 16.41
N GLY A 35 16.01 -1.66 17.32
CA GLY A 35 16.00 -0.84 18.53
C GLY A 35 14.77 -1.10 19.40
N ASP A 36 14.04 -0.07 19.75
CA ASP A 36 12.80 -0.11 20.53
C ASP A 36 11.53 -0.30 19.68
N GLN A 37 11.70 -0.63 18.40
CA GLN A 37 10.59 -0.83 17.47
C GLN A 37 10.49 -2.29 17.01
N LEU A 38 9.24 -2.80 16.95
CA LEU A 38 8.87 -4.04 16.26
C LEU A 38 8.12 -3.67 14.99
N ILE A 39 8.69 -3.98 13.83
CA ILE A 39 8.10 -3.71 12.52
C ILE A 39 7.39 -4.97 12.04
N LEU A 40 6.09 -4.86 11.76
CA LEU A 40 5.23 -5.93 11.25
C LEU A 40 4.82 -5.59 9.81
N SER A 41 5.12 -6.46 8.86
CA SER A 41 4.85 -6.23 7.43
C SER A 41 4.13 -7.40 6.78
N GLY A 42 3.26 -7.12 5.81
CA GLY A 42 2.58 -8.14 5.02
C GLY A 42 1.21 -8.56 5.56
N PRO A 43 0.63 -9.65 5.03
CA PRO A 43 -0.72 -10.09 5.39
C PRO A 43 -0.79 -10.65 6.81
N VAL A 44 -1.92 -10.39 7.47
CA VAL A 44 -2.22 -10.93 8.80
C VAL A 44 -2.76 -12.35 8.64
N VAL A 45 -2.12 -13.32 9.28
CA VAL A 45 -2.54 -14.72 9.24
C VAL A 45 -2.83 -15.29 10.64
N GLU A 46 -3.48 -16.43 10.70
CA GLU A 46 -3.61 -17.19 11.92
C GLU A 46 -2.20 -17.58 12.44
N GLY A 47 -1.97 -17.42 13.74
CA GLY A 47 -0.66 -17.68 14.37
C GLY A 47 0.20 -16.43 14.59
N ASP A 48 -0.04 -15.32 13.90
CA ASP A 48 0.74 -14.08 14.11
C ASP A 48 0.61 -13.55 15.55
N THR A 49 -0.51 -13.79 16.24
CA THR A 49 -0.67 -13.45 17.66
C THR A 49 0.42 -14.08 18.51
N LYS A 50 0.73 -15.37 18.26
CA LYS A 50 1.80 -16.07 18.97
C LYS A 50 3.16 -15.43 18.67
N ASN A 51 3.47 -15.21 17.40
CA ASN A 51 4.74 -14.65 16.95
C ASN A 51 4.99 -13.25 17.55
N VAL A 52 3.96 -12.38 17.53
CA VAL A 52 4.04 -11.03 18.12
C VAL A 52 4.21 -11.12 19.63
N ARG A 53 3.46 -11.99 20.33
CA ARG A 53 3.59 -12.20 21.78
C ARG A 53 4.99 -12.64 22.16
N GLU A 54 5.57 -13.57 21.43
CA GLU A 54 6.93 -14.07 21.65
C GLU A 54 7.98 -12.99 21.41
N ALA A 55 7.84 -12.18 20.32
CA ALA A 55 8.73 -11.06 20.06
C ALA A 55 8.70 -10.03 21.21
N LEU A 56 7.50 -9.64 21.65
CA LEU A 56 7.32 -8.71 22.76
C LEU A 56 7.73 -9.28 24.14
N ALA A 57 7.83 -10.59 24.26
CA ALA A 57 8.35 -11.26 25.47
C ALA A 57 9.88 -11.34 25.48
N ARG A 58 10.48 -11.55 24.30
CA ARG A 58 11.95 -11.59 24.16
C ARG A 58 12.61 -10.23 24.37
N ASN A 59 11.95 -9.17 23.91
CA ASN A 59 12.50 -7.81 23.96
C ASN A 59 11.54 -6.87 24.70
N ALA A 60 11.83 -6.66 26.00
CA ALA A 60 11.04 -5.79 26.86
C ALA A 60 11.24 -4.28 26.57
N ASP A 61 12.22 -3.91 25.74
CA ASP A 61 12.51 -2.53 25.39
C ASP A 61 11.65 -2.01 24.24
N ILE A 62 10.88 -2.89 23.58
CA ILE A 62 9.94 -2.48 22.53
C ILE A 62 8.88 -1.54 23.12
N ARG A 63 8.79 -0.34 22.56
CA ARG A 63 7.81 0.70 22.90
C ARG A 63 6.85 0.99 21.76
N THR A 64 7.27 0.74 20.52
CA THR A 64 6.49 1.05 19.32
C THR A 64 6.37 -0.18 18.42
N VAL A 65 5.15 -0.44 17.94
CA VAL A 65 4.90 -1.41 16.88
C VAL A 65 4.59 -0.63 15.59
N VAL A 66 5.43 -0.81 14.58
CA VAL A 66 5.25 -0.21 13.25
C VAL A 66 4.57 -1.21 12.34
N LEU A 67 3.38 -0.87 11.87
CA LEU A 67 2.57 -1.66 10.93
C LEU A 67 2.85 -1.16 9.52
N ARG A 68 3.53 -1.99 8.69
CA ARG A 68 4.04 -1.56 7.39
C ARG A 68 3.43 -2.36 6.25
N ASN A 69 2.81 -1.65 5.29
CA ASN A 69 2.33 -2.23 4.03
C ASN A 69 1.53 -3.53 4.22
N SER A 70 0.55 -3.49 5.12
CA SER A 70 -0.27 -4.67 5.43
C SER A 70 -1.68 -4.55 4.83
N PRO A 71 -2.07 -5.48 3.95
CA PRO A 71 -3.43 -5.53 3.42
C PRO A 71 -4.47 -6.00 4.46
N GLY A 72 -4.03 -6.39 5.66
CA GLY A 72 -4.87 -7.06 6.63
C GLY A 72 -4.93 -8.56 6.39
N GLY A 73 -6.03 -9.19 6.75
CA GLY A 73 -6.24 -10.65 6.63
C GLY A 73 -7.03 -11.20 7.81
N HIS A 74 -6.47 -12.19 8.54
CA HIS A 74 -7.19 -12.90 9.60
C HIS A 74 -7.67 -11.96 10.72
N VAL A 75 -8.97 -11.78 10.79
CA VAL A 75 -9.62 -10.79 11.65
C VAL A 75 -9.44 -11.09 13.15
N PRO A 76 -9.62 -12.35 13.63
CA PRO A 76 -9.38 -12.66 15.04
C PRO A 76 -7.99 -12.27 15.52
N THR A 77 -6.96 -12.58 14.72
CA THR A 77 -5.56 -12.16 15.01
C THR A 77 -5.44 -10.63 15.09
N GLY A 78 -6.12 -9.89 14.21
CA GLY A 78 -6.12 -8.42 14.26
C GLY A 78 -6.59 -7.86 15.60
N TYR A 79 -7.68 -8.41 16.15
CA TYR A 79 -8.18 -8.04 17.49
C TYR A 79 -7.24 -8.47 18.61
N GLU A 80 -6.81 -9.73 18.61
CA GLU A 80 -5.95 -10.29 19.68
C GLU A 80 -4.63 -9.52 19.79
N VAL A 81 -3.99 -9.21 18.66
CA VAL A 81 -2.75 -8.42 18.64
C VAL A 81 -3.02 -6.98 19.05
N GLY A 82 -4.13 -6.38 18.60
CA GLY A 82 -4.54 -5.04 19.01
C GLY A 82 -4.76 -4.96 20.53
N ASP A 83 -5.49 -5.90 21.12
CA ASP A 83 -5.74 -5.96 22.55
C ASP A 83 -4.44 -6.21 23.35
N LEU A 84 -3.53 -7.04 22.82
CA LEU A 84 -2.21 -7.27 23.40
C LEU A 84 -1.37 -5.98 23.43
N MET A 85 -1.36 -5.22 22.33
CA MET A 85 -0.65 -3.93 22.25
C MET A 85 -1.21 -2.92 23.26
N ARG A 86 -2.54 -2.84 23.37
CA ARG A 86 -3.22 -1.94 24.32
C ARG A 86 -2.91 -2.34 25.77
N ALA A 87 -2.98 -3.62 26.09
CA ALA A 87 -2.68 -4.13 27.43
C ALA A 87 -1.22 -3.84 27.85
N LYS A 88 -0.30 -3.85 26.90
CA LYS A 88 1.11 -3.50 27.12
C LYS A 88 1.40 -1.99 27.06
N GLY A 89 0.40 -1.15 26.77
CA GLY A 89 0.57 0.31 26.67
C GLY A 89 1.45 0.76 25.50
N LEU A 90 1.57 -0.05 24.42
CA LEU A 90 2.45 0.23 23.31
C LEU A 90 1.89 1.35 22.41
N ARG A 91 2.80 2.08 21.79
CA ARG A 91 2.51 2.93 20.62
C ARG A 91 2.36 2.05 19.39
N THR A 92 1.40 2.39 18.51
CA THR A 92 1.33 1.85 17.15
C THR A 92 1.55 2.95 16.13
N ALA A 93 2.25 2.62 15.04
CA ALA A 93 2.51 3.55 13.95
C ALA A 93 2.22 2.88 12.61
N VAL A 94 1.67 3.62 11.64
CA VAL A 94 1.48 3.13 10.27
C VAL A 94 2.58 3.66 9.37
N SER A 95 3.24 2.74 8.65
CA SER A 95 4.27 3.00 7.64
C SER A 95 3.78 2.48 6.29
N GLY A 96 3.44 3.39 5.37
CA GLY A 96 2.70 3.04 4.16
C GLY A 96 1.23 2.75 4.47
N TYR A 97 0.69 1.58 4.13
CA TYR A 97 -0.73 1.28 4.34
C TYR A 97 -0.96 0.15 5.36
N CYS A 98 -2.12 0.23 6.04
CA CYS A 98 -2.58 -0.77 7.00
C CYS A 98 -4.10 -0.90 6.91
N TYR A 99 -4.60 -2.02 6.36
CA TYR A 99 -6.02 -2.23 6.09
C TYR A 99 -6.63 -3.37 6.91
N SER A 100 -7.96 -3.35 7.04
CA SER A 100 -8.75 -4.48 7.55
C SER A 100 -8.24 -5.03 8.89
N GLY A 101 -7.81 -6.30 8.98
CA GLY A 101 -7.23 -6.90 10.19
C GLY A 101 -6.06 -6.11 10.77
N CYS A 102 -5.20 -5.53 9.91
CA CYS A 102 -4.11 -4.65 10.34
C CYS A 102 -4.63 -3.39 11.04
N SER A 103 -5.70 -2.78 10.55
CA SER A 103 -6.27 -1.58 11.18
C SER A 103 -6.81 -1.84 12.60
N ARG A 104 -7.17 -3.11 12.91
CA ARG A 104 -7.51 -3.52 14.28
C ARG A 104 -6.27 -3.52 15.17
N MET A 105 -5.14 -4.05 14.66
CA MET A 105 -3.86 -3.96 15.37
C MET A 105 -3.49 -2.51 15.65
N PHE A 106 -3.60 -1.64 14.65
CA PHE A 106 -3.29 -0.22 14.77
C PHE A 106 -4.13 0.46 15.85
N LEU A 107 -5.45 0.26 15.81
CA LEU A 107 -6.36 0.90 16.76
C LEU A 107 -6.20 0.39 18.21
N GLY A 108 -5.55 -0.78 18.36
CA GLY A 108 -5.16 -1.34 19.67
C GLY A 108 -4.10 -0.51 20.40
N GLY A 109 -3.26 0.25 19.70
CA GLY A 109 -2.25 1.09 20.34
C GLY A 109 -2.83 2.11 21.32
N LYS A 110 -2.12 2.36 22.44
CA LYS A 110 -2.47 3.40 23.39
C LYS A 110 -2.18 4.79 22.80
N GLU A 111 -1.01 4.93 22.17
CA GLU A 111 -0.69 6.03 21.27
C GLU A 111 -0.73 5.51 19.84
N ARG A 112 -1.28 6.30 18.93
CA ARG A 112 -1.48 5.93 17.53
C ARG A 112 -1.03 7.08 16.64
N VAL A 113 -0.07 6.83 15.75
CA VAL A 113 0.54 7.84 14.90
C VAL A 113 0.80 7.31 13.49
N PHE A 114 1.14 8.19 12.57
CA PHE A 114 1.71 7.81 11.28
C PHE A 114 3.24 7.95 11.32
N THR A 115 3.92 7.25 10.41
CA THR A 115 5.34 7.49 10.14
C THR A 115 5.51 8.40 8.93
N ASP A 116 6.65 9.07 8.84
CA ASP A 116 7.07 9.82 7.65
C ASP A 116 7.93 8.98 6.69
N ASP A 117 7.92 7.67 6.82
CA ASP A 117 8.69 6.72 6.00
C ASP A 117 8.33 6.79 4.51
N TYR A 118 7.04 6.97 4.23
CA TYR A 118 6.47 7.12 2.91
C TYR A 118 5.85 8.52 2.73
N PRO A 119 5.68 8.98 1.49
CA PRO A 119 4.90 10.18 1.20
C PRO A 119 3.50 10.15 1.81
N LEU A 120 2.96 11.33 2.16
CA LEU A 120 1.65 11.45 2.81
C LEU A 120 0.52 10.75 2.05
N SER A 121 0.58 10.77 0.70
CA SER A 121 -0.40 10.11 -0.17
C SER A 121 -0.36 8.59 -0.14
N LEU A 122 0.71 8.01 0.39
CA LEU A 122 0.91 6.56 0.51
C LEU A 122 0.81 6.07 1.96
N THR A 123 0.72 6.99 2.93
CA THR A 123 0.65 6.64 4.35
C THR A 123 -0.79 6.75 4.82
N HIS A 124 -1.45 5.61 5.12
CA HIS A 124 -2.85 5.63 5.56
C HIS A 124 -3.31 4.34 6.22
N VAL A 125 -4.33 4.45 7.04
CA VAL A 125 -5.03 3.31 7.62
C VAL A 125 -6.44 3.21 7.05
N GLY A 126 -6.89 1.99 6.74
CA GLY A 126 -8.20 1.74 6.15
C GLY A 126 -9.05 0.78 6.97
N PHE A 127 -10.32 1.16 7.17
CA PHE A 127 -11.29 0.37 7.93
C PHE A 127 -12.48 -0.04 7.08
N HIS A 128 -13.01 -1.21 7.35
CA HIS A 128 -14.28 -1.74 6.86
C HIS A 128 -14.85 -2.80 7.81
N GLY A 129 -16.00 -3.40 7.46
CA GLY A 129 -16.61 -4.48 8.22
C GLY A 129 -15.86 -5.82 8.10
N HIS A 130 -16.59 -6.90 8.33
CA HIS A 130 -16.11 -8.27 8.13
C HIS A 130 -16.73 -8.86 6.89
N TYR A 131 -15.95 -9.67 6.14
CA TYR A 131 -16.38 -10.25 4.89
C TYR A 131 -16.14 -11.75 4.88
N TYR A 132 -16.91 -12.47 4.08
CA TYR A 132 -16.63 -13.86 3.76
C TYR A 132 -15.32 -13.91 2.95
N THR A 133 -14.44 -14.82 3.32
CA THR A 133 -13.11 -14.95 2.69
C THR A 133 -12.99 -16.15 1.75
N SER A 134 -14.08 -16.94 1.63
CA SER A 134 -14.12 -18.13 0.79
C SER A 134 -15.57 -18.49 0.40
N GLY A 135 -15.71 -19.44 -0.53
CA GLY A 135 -17.00 -19.91 -0.99
C GLY A 135 -17.76 -18.94 -1.90
N PRO A 136 -19.05 -19.21 -2.16
CA PRO A 136 -19.88 -18.44 -3.10
C PRO A 136 -20.08 -16.98 -2.66
N ARG A 137 -19.96 -16.68 -1.37
CA ARG A 137 -20.15 -15.36 -0.78
C ARG A 137 -18.84 -14.60 -0.55
N ASN A 138 -17.74 -15.05 -1.12
CA ASN A 138 -16.43 -14.39 -0.95
C ASN A 138 -16.50 -12.91 -1.34
N GLY A 139 -16.06 -12.03 -0.43
CA GLY A 139 -16.10 -10.58 -0.59
C GLY A 139 -17.43 -9.90 -0.22
N GLU A 140 -18.47 -10.67 0.13
CA GLU A 140 -19.71 -10.11 0.65
C GLU A 140 -19.60 -9.81 2.15
N LEU A 141 -20.33 -8.77 2.61
CA LEU A 141 -20.37 -8.38 4.02
C LEU A 141 -20.92 -9.53 4.90
N HIS A 142 -20.18 -9.90 5.92
CA HIS A 142 -20.59 -10.84 6.95
C HIS A 142 -21.24 -10.10 8.13
N GLY A 143 -22.44 -9.56 7.91
CA GLY A 143 -23.12 -8.69 8.88
C GLY A 143 -23.37 -9.33 10.24
N GLU A 144 -23.59 -10.65 10.30
CA GLU A 144 -23.71 -11.36 11.57
C GLU A 144 -22.40 -11.30 12.40
N LEU A 145 -21.25 -11.51 11.73
CA LEU A 145 -19.95 -11.43 12.38
C LEU A 145 -19.65 -10.00 12.85
N VAL A 146 -20.04 -8.98 12.06
CA VAL A 146 -19.92 -7.57 12.46
C VAL A 146 -20.65 -7.31 13.78
N ARG A 147 -21.90 -7.79 13.89
CA ARG A 147 -22.71 -7.63 15.10
C ARG A 147 -22.21 -8.48 16.28
N SER A 148 -21.96 -9.77 16.06
CA SER A 148 -21.56 -10.70 17.14
C SER A 148 -20.20 -10.35 17.75
N ARG A 149 -19.32 -9.69 16.99
CA ARG A 149 -18.04 -9.17 17.49
C ARG A 149 -18.15 -7.79 18.14
N GLY A 150 -19.32 -7.15 18.10
CA GLY A 150 -19.51 -5.79 18.61
C GLY A 150 -18.52 -4.81 17.98
N LEU A 151 -18.35 -4.88 16.64
CA LEU A 151 -17.32 -4.11 15.94
C LEU A 151 -17.47 -2.60 16.12
N LYS A 152 -18.70 -2.10 16.12
CA LYS A 152 -18.99 -0.68 16.35
C LYS A 152 -18.50 -0.23 17.73
N GLU A 153 -18.91 -0.94 18.76
CA GLU A 153 -18.54 -0.64 20.15
C GLU A 153 -17.04 -0.79 20.38
N TRP A 154 -16.43 -1.79 19.74
CA TRP A 154 -14.99 -2.00 19.80
C TRP A 154 -14.23 -0.81 19.21
N ILE A 155 -14.63 -0.31 18.02
CA ILE A 155 -14.03 0.86 17.38
C ILE A 155 -14.19 2.10 18.24
N ILE A 156 -15.42 2.38 18.72
CA ILE A 156 -15.71 3.54 19.55
C ILE A 156 -14.85 3.52 20.83
N ARG A 157 -14.76 2.38 21.50
CA ARG A 157 -13.94 2.23 22.71
C ARG A 157 -12.45 2.45 22.43
N HIS A 158 -11.93 1.92 21.31
CA HIS A 158 -10.51 2.01 20.98
C HIS A 158 -10.11 3.36 20.36
N SER A 159 -11.07 4.16 19.91
CA SER A 159 -10.88 5.55 19.51
C SER A 159 -11.08 6.54 20.66
N ASP A 160 -11.08 6.04 21.90
CA ASP A 160 -11.27 6.83 23.13
C ASP A 160 -12.63 7.58 23.13
N GLY A 161 -13.66 6.99 22.52
CA GLY A 161 -15.01 7.56 22.40
C GLY A 161 -15.18 8.67 21.37
N LYS A 162 -14.15 9.00 20.60
CA LYS A 162 -14.16 10.11 19.63
C LYS A 162 -14.74 9.74 18.27
N ALA A 163 -14.71 8.45 17.90
CA ALA A 163 -15.26 8.00 16.62
C ALA A 163 -16.76 8.29 16.56
N ASP A 164 -17.18 8.91 15.46
CA ASP A 164 -18.58 9.24 15.19
C ASP A 164 -19.38 7.94 14.96
N PRO A 165 -20.39 7.64 15.79
CA PRO A 165 -21.11 6.37 15.73
C PRO A 165 -21.83 6.13 14.40
N ASP A 166 -22.34 7.19 13.75
CA ASP A 166 -23.05 7.06 12.47
C ASP A 166 -22.05 6.83 11.31
N LEU A 167 -20.91 7.50 11.36
CA LEU A 167 -19.85 7.24 10.41
C LEU A 167 -19.25 5.84 10.59
N VAL A 168 -19.06 5.37 11.83
CA VAL A 168 -18.63 4.00 12.13
C VAL A 168 -19.64 3.01 11.55
N GLU A 169 -20.94 3.24 11.77
CA GLU A 169 -22.01 2.38 11.23
C GLU A 169 -21.94 2.29 9.70
N ARG A 170 -21.69 3.41 9.01
CA ARG A 170 -21.51 3.43 7.55
C ARG A 170 -20.36 2.54 7.11
N TRP A 171 -19.16 2.69 7.70
CA TRP A 171 -17.99 1.96 7.20
C TRP A 171 -17.95 0.48 7.56
N ILE A 172 -18.55 0.06 8.71
CA ILE A 172 -18.62 -1.36 9.06
C ILE A 172 -19.66 -2.12 8.23
N ASN A 173 -20.59 -1.41 7.59
CA ASN A 173 -21.63 -1.95 6.73
C ASN A 173 -21.37 -1.73 5.23
N ILE A 174 -20.16 -1.36 4.81
CA ILE A 174 -19.80 -1.31 3.40
C ILE A 174 -20.10 -2.67 2.76
N PRO A 175 -20.87 -2.74 1.66
CA PRO A 175 -21.37 -4.03 1.15
C PRO A 175 -20.31 -4.88 0.48
N VAL A 176 -19.20 -4.28 0.02
CA VAL A 176 -18.16 -4.96 -0.77
C VAL A 176 -16.80 -4.88 -0.10
N GLY A 177 -16.08 -6.00 -0.06
CA GLY A 177 -14.81 -6.12 0.68
C GLY A 177 -13.66 -5.24 0.19
N LYS A 178 -13.74 -4.68 -1.03
CA LYS A 178 -12.78 -3.69 -1.55
C LYS A 178 -13.06 -2.25 -1.11
N GLY A 179 -14.24 -2.00 -0.53
CA GLY A 179 -14.61 -0.70 0.00
C GLY A 179 -13.99 -0.47 1.38
N LEU A 180 -13.50 0.74 1.62
CA LEU A 180 -12.90 1.16 2.89
C LEU A 180 -13.17 2.65 3.15
N ILE A 181 -13.14 3.04 4.44
CA ILE A 181 -12.83 4.41 4.79
C ILE A 181 -11.31 4.50 5.00
N HIS A 182 -10.67 5.49 4.39
CA HIS A 182 -9.23 5.71 4.44
C HIS A 182 -8.92 6.96 5.26
N PHE A 183 -8.01 6.84 6.21
CA PHE A 183 -7.49 7.93 7.02
C PHE A 183 -6.02 8.13 6.71
N PHE A 184 -5.70 9.28 6.14
CA PHE A 184 -4.34 9.74 5.87
C PHE A 184 -3.85 10.68 6.98
N PRO A 185 -2.55 11.00 7.04
CA PRO A 185 -2.06 12.07 7.89
C PRO A 185 -2.81 13.37 7.64
N PRO A 186 -3.27 14.08 8.68
CA PRO A 186 -4.04 15.32 8.51
C PRO A 186 -3.38 16.40 7.65
N GLN A 187 -2.03 16.39 7.58
CA GLN A 187 -1.23 17.28 6.74
C GLN A 187 -1.57 17.15 5.24
N LEU A 188 -2.11 16.00 4.79
CA LEU A 188 -2.53 15.80 3.41
C LEU A 188 -3.64 16.77 3.00
N ALA A 189 -4.49 17.20 3.94
CA ALA A 189 -5.60 18.11 3.65
C ALA A 189 -5.14 19.47 3.08
N GLN A 190 -3.90 19.89 3.33
CA GLN A 190 -3.32 21.09 2.74
C GLN A 190 -3.23 21.01 1.21
N ARG A 191 -3.11 19.79 0.65
CA ARG A 191 -3.03 19.52 -0.79
C ARG A 191 -4.34 18.99 -1.39
N GLN A 192 -5.13 18.21 -0.62
CA GLN A 192 -6.30 17.47 -1.10
C GLN A 192 -7.64 17.98 -0.55
N LYS A 193 -7.65 19.05 0.24
CA LYS A 193 -8.83 19.58 0.95
C LYS A 193 -9.46 18.63 1.97
N ALA A 194 -9.05 17.38 2.00
CA ALA A 194 -9.44 16.36 2.98
C ALA A 194 -8.27 15.39 3.21
N SER A 195 -8.29 14.71 4.34
CA SER A 195 -7.37 13.59 4.67
C SER A 195 -8.12 12.32 5.06
N THR A 196 -9.45 12.33 4.95
CA THR A 196 -10.32 11.17 5.17
C THR A 196 -11.22 10.99 3.96
N PHE A 197 -11.26 9.75 3.42
CA PHE A 197 -12.01 9.43 2.21
C PHE A 197 -12.83 8.16 2.39
N PHE A 198 -14.11 8.20 2.07
CA PHE A 198 -15.02 7.07 2.13
C PHE A 198 -15.21 6.46 0.73
N CYS A 199 -14.64 5.30 0.51
CA CYS A 199 -14.66 4.56 -0.76
C CYS A 199 -15.59 3.35 -0.66
N GLU A 200 -16.90 3.54 -0.76
CA GLU A 200 -17.87 2.45 -0.62
C GLU A 200 -17.65 1.31 -1.61
N GLN A 201 -17.34 1.63 -2.87
CA GLN A 201 -17.09 0.66 -3.94
C GLN A 201 -15.60 0.40 -4.20
N GLY A 202 -14.72 0.85 -3.30
CA GLY A 202 -13.28 0.84 -3.48
C GLY A 202 -12.75 2.07 -4.22
N PRO A 203 -11.41 2.17 -4.37
CA PRO A 203 -10.76 3.27 -5.07
C PRO A 203 -11.24 3.40 -6.52
N LYS A 204 -11.44 4.62 -7.01
CA LYS A 204 -11.93 4.87 -8.37
C LYS A 204 -10.81 4.72 -9.42
N PRO A 205 -11.07 4.09 -10.58
CA PRO A 205 -10.09 4.00 -11.64
C PRO A 205 -9.53 5.37 -12.07
N GLY A 206 -8.22 5.48 -12.17
CA GLY A 206 -7.51 6.67 -12.65
C GLY A 206 -7.30 7.81 -11.64
N VAL A 207 -8.05 7.82 -10.52
CA VAL A 207 -7.94 8.83 -9.47
C VAL A 207 -7.80 8.24 -8.07
N GLY A 208 -7.80 6.91 -7.97
CA GLY A 208 -7.56 6.20 -6.72
C GLY A 208 -8.55 6.55 -5.60
N VAL A 209 -8.05 6.62 -4.39
CA VAL A 209 -8.81 6.96 -3.17
C VAL A 209 -9.30 8.41 -3.19
N PHE A 210 -8.54 9.32 -3.82
CA PHE A 210 -8.88 10.75 -3.87
C PHE A 210 -10.10 11.08 -4.73
N GLY A 211 -10.60 10.13 -5.51
CA GLY A 211 -11.88 10.21 -6.21
C GLY A 211 -13.09 9.79 -5.38
N CYS A 212 -12.90 9.35 -4.14
CA CYS A 212 -13.98 8.94 -3.23
C CYS A 212 -14.61 10.14 -2.51
N GLU A 213 -15.64 9.88 -1.68
CA GLU A 213 -16.30 10.91 -0.88
C GLU A 213 -15.33 11.46 0.18
N PRO A 214 -15.03 12.76 0.18
CA PRO A 214 -14.22 13.36 1.23
C PRO A 214 -15.04 13.51 2.52
N ILE A 215 -14.46 13.14 3.65
CA ILE A 215 -15.04 13.30 4.99
C ILE A 215 -14.34 14.48 5.68
N VAL A 216 -15.11 15.38 6.26
CA VAL A 216 -14.58 16.61 6.89
C VAL A 216 -13.72 16.30 8.13
N LYS A 217 -14.18 15.35 8.97
CA LYS A 217 -13.45 14.93 10.17
C LYS A 217 -12.21 14.13 9.79
N ASN A 218 -11.04 14.53 10.29
CA ASN A 218 -9.79 13.83 10.06
C ASN A 218 -9.53 12.70 11.08
N ALA A 219 -8.41 12.02 10.93
CA ALA A 219 -8.03 10.90 11.79
C ALA A 219 -7.88 11.27 13.27
N LEU A 220 -7.45 12.50 13.59
CA LEU A 220 -7.31 12.99 14.97
C LEU A 220 -8.68 13.32 15.58
N ASP A 221 -9.56 13.98 14.81
CA ASP A 221 -10.91 14.33 15.23
C ASP A 221 -11.71 13.09 15.63
N LEU A 222 -11.52 11.99 14.92
CA LEU A 222 -12.20 10.72 15.13
C LEU A 222 -11.44 9.76 16.07
N GLY A 223 -10.34 10.20 16.67
CA GLY A 223 -9.56 9.38 17.59
C GLY A 223 -8.91 8.14 16.94
N ILE A 224 -8.78 8.11 15.62
CA ILE A 224 -8.04 7.07 14.90
C ILE A 224 -6.55 7.19 15.19
N ILE A 225 -6.02 8.41 15.21
CA ILE A 225 -4.70 8.74 15.74
C ILE A 225 -4.83 9.57 17.01
N THR A 226 -3.76 9.61 17.81
CA THR A 226 -3.70 10.37 19.07
C THR A 226 -2.83 11.63 18.97
N SER A 227 -1.99 11.73 17.92
CA SER A 227 -1.15 12.88 17.61
C SER A 227 -1.00 13.04 16.09
N ILE A 228 -0.85 14.29 15.65
CA ILE A 228 -0.53 14.61 14.26
C ILE A 228 0.99 14.54 13.99
N GLU A 229 1.80 14.44 15.03
CA GLU A 229 3.25 14.27 14.88
C GLU A 229 3.54 12.91 14.25
N MET A 230 4.36 12.94 13.21
CA MET A 230 4.83 11.74 12.54
C MET A 230 6.17 11.30 13.11
N ILE A 231 6.33 10.00 13.29
CA ILE A 231 7.60 9.42 13.76
C ILE A 231 8.37 8.78 12.60
N LYS A 232 9.64 8.47 12.84
CA LYS A 232 10.47 7.69 11.92
C LYS A 232 10.50 6.23 12.36
N SER A 233 10.47 5.31 11.40
CA SER A 233 10.89 3.95 11.72
C SER A 233 12.41 3.89 11.86
N ASN A 234 12.91 3.04 12.75
CA ASN A 234 14.34 2.91 13.01
C ASN A 234 15.13 2.37 11.80
N ASP A 235 14.45 1.87 10.77
CA ASP A 235 15.05 1.44 9.49
C ASP A 235 14.70 2.34 8.31
N GLN A 236 14.22 3.57 8.55
CA GLN A 236 13.77 4.50 7.51
C GLN A 236 14.82 4.75 6.42
N GLU A 237 16.09 4.90 6.81
CA GLU A 237 17.17 5.16 5.85
C GLU A 237 17.33 4.01 4.86
N GLN A 238 17.34 2.76 5.35
CA GLN A 238 17.42 1.57 4.49
C GLN A 238 16.18 1.47 3.59
N LEU A 239 15.00 1.75 4.14
CA LEU A 239 13.76 1.75 3.37
C LEU A 239 13.78 2.78 2.24
N ARG A 240 14.14 4.02 2.54
CA ARG A 240 14.19 5.10 1.54
C ARG A 240 15.32 4.92 0.52
N ALA A 241 16.44 4.30 0.91
CA ALA A 241 17.53 3.99 -0.01
C ALA A 241 17.11 3.00 -1.12
N ALA A 242 16.09 2.18 -0.87
CA ALA A 242 15.52 1.25 -1.84
C ALA A 242 14.56 1.92 -2.85
N PHE A 243 14.12 3.15 -2.61
CA PHE A 243 13.24 3.85 -3.56
C PHE A 243 14.02 4.35 -4.78
N PRO A 244 13.43 4.27 -5.99
CA PRO A 244 14.04 4.84 -7.18
C PRO A 244 14.37 6.32 -6.99
N LYS A 245 15.60 6.70 -7.38
CA LYS A 245 16.05 8.10 -7.24
C LYS A 245 15.66 8.89 -8.48
N ALA A 246 15.06 10.07 -8.26
CA ALA A 246 14.80 11.02 -9.32
C ALA A 246 16.11 11.56 -9.90
N PRO A 247 16.22 11.72 -11.23
CA PRO A 247 17.27 12.53 -11.84
C PRO A 247 17.21 13.97 -11.37
N PRO A 248 18.31 14.72 -11.47
CA PRO A 248 18.32 16.14 -11.15
C PRO A 248 17.30 16.92 -11.97
N LYS A 249 16.66 17.91 -11.34
CA LYS A 249 15.84 18.91 -12.02
C LYS A 249 16.64 19.63 -13.10
N THR A 250 15.98 19.97 -14.20
CA THR A 250 16.55 20.79 -15.29
C THR A 250 15.82 22.13 -15.42
N ASP A 251 16.46 23.09 -16.10
CA ASP A 251 15.88 24.39 -16.42
C ASP A 251 15.14 24.40 -17.77
N TYR A 252 14.78 23.20 -18.30
CA TYR A 252 14.13 23.08 -19.60
C TYR A 252 12.77 23.79 -19.67
N ALA A 253 11.93 23.60 -18.67
CA ALA A 253 10.61 24.19 -18.58
C ALA A 253 10.09 24.21 -17.14
N ARG A 254 9.05 24.98 -16.88
CA ARG A 254 8.22 24.80 -15.69
C ARG A 254 7.33 23.57 -15.89
N ILE A 255 6.94 22.93 -14.80
CA ILE A 255 6.11 21.71 -14.84
C ILE A 255 4.74 21.95 -15.51
N ASP A 256 4.20 23.16 -15.40
CA ASP A 256 2.91 23.60 -15.93
C ASP A 256 3.01 24.30 -17.31
N ASP A 257 4.20 24.42 -17.89
CA ASP A 257 4.43 25.03 -19.20
C ASP A 257 4.07 24.04 -20.33
N LEU A 258 2.80 24.02 -20.71
CA LEU A 258 2.28 23.11 -21.73
C LEU A 258 2.83 23.40 -23.14
N ASP A 259 3.30 24.63 -23.39
CA ASP A 259 3.88 25.01 -24.70
C ASP A 259 5.22 24.36 -24.95
N LYS A 260 5.95 24.05 -23.88
CA LYS A 260 7.20 23.31 -23.94
C LYS A 260 7.05 21.81 -23.79
N PHE A 261 5.83 21.30 -23.57
CA PHE A 261 5.61 19.84 -23.52
C PHE A 261 5.93 19.20 -24.88
N PRO A 262 6.80 18.17 -24.93
CA PRO A 262 7.33 17.69 -26.22
C PRO A 262 6.35 16.97 -27.13
N LEU A 263 5.21 16.49 -26.59
CA LEU A 263 4.21 15.76 -27.36
C LEU A 263 3.02 16.67 -27.68
N ARG A 264 2.57 16.65 -28.94
CA ARG A 264 1.50 17.55 -29.43
C ARG A 264 0.16 16.86 -29.64
N SER A 265 0.07 15.53 -29.48
CA SER A 265 -1.20 14.85 -29.61
C SER A 265 -2.15 15.23 -28.47
N GLU A 266 -3.43 15.41 -28.76
CA GLU A 266 -4.47 15.70 -27.75
C GLU A 266 -4.49 14.67 -26.61
N LYS A 267 -4.29 13.39 -26.96
CA LYS A 267 -4.23 12.30 -26.00
C LYS A 267 -3.06 12.47 -25.02
N ALA A 268 -1.86 12.75 -25.52
CA ALA A 268 -0.67 12.91 -24.67
C ALA A 268 -0.82 14.16 -23.77
N LEU A 269 -1.37 15.24 -24.31
CA LEU A 269 -1.62 16.45 -23.54
C LEU A 269 -2.67 16.23 -22.45
N ALA A 270 -3.73 15.48 -22.73
CA ALA A 270 -4.74 15.11 -21.74
C ALA A 270 -4.16 14.20 -20.63
N GLU A 271 -3.29 13.26 -20.99
CA GLU A 271 -2.59 12.41 -20.00
C GLU A 271 -1.63 13.23 -19.14
N TYR A 272 -0.90 14.19 -19.73
CA TYR A 272 -0.01 15.08 -18.97
C TYR A 272 -0.79 16.00 -18.02
N LYS A 273 -1.93 16.55 -18.44
CA LYS A 273 -2.82 17.33 -17.55
C LYS A 273 -3.31 16.50 -16.35
N ARG A 274 -3.61 15.20 -16.53
CA ARG A 274 -3.95 14.31 -15.43
C ARG A 274 -2.75 14.04 -14.51
N TYR A 275 -1.56 13.86 -15.08
CA TYR A 275 -0.32 13.74 -14.31
C TYR A 275 -0.08 14.97 -13.42
N LEU A 276 -0.31 16.18 -13.92
CA LEU A 276 -0.17 17.42 -13.13
C LEU A 276 -1.06 17.43 -11.89
N GLN A 277 -2.26 16.85 -12.00
CA GLN A 277 -3.23 16.79 -10.90
C GLN A 277 -2.97 15.65 -9.90
N ALA A 278 -2.20 14.64 -10.30
CA ALA A 278 -1.91 13.49 -9.47
C ALA A 278 -0.91 13.84 -8.35
N LEU A 279 -0.97 13.06 -7.24
CA LEU A 279 -0.08 13.26 -6.12
C LEU A 279 1.27 12.52 -6.29
N PRO A 280 2.37 13.08 -5.77
CA PRO A 280 3.63 12.37 -5.62
C PRO A 280 3.51 11.10 -4.73
N PRO A 281 4.39 10.09 -4.94
CA PRO A 281 5.42 10.02 -5.97
C PRO A 281 4.80 9.76 -7.34
N LYS A 282 5.23 10.53 -8.33
CA LYS A 282 4.75 10.39 -9.71
C LYS A 282 5.87 10.61 -10.73
N ALA A 283 5.76 9.94 -11.87
CA ALA A 283 6.72 10.10 -12.96
C ALA A 283 6.01 10.06 -14.33
N PHE A 284 6.50 10.86 -15.25
CA PHE A 284 6.05 10.91 -16.65
C PHE A 284 7.22 10.60 -17.57
N ALA A 285 7.06 9.57 -18.40
CA ALA A 285 8.08 9.14 -19.37
C ALA A 285 7.61 9.36 -20.81
N ILE A 286 8.56 9.69 -21.68
CA ILE A 286 8.34 9.92 -23.11
C ILE A 286 9.31 9.05 -23.89
N ALA A 287 8.84 8.42 -24.96
CA ALA A 287 9.66 7.67 -25.90
C ALA A 287 10.72 8.57 -26.58
N ALA A 288 11.91 8.05 -26.81
CA ALA A 288 13.00 8.80 -27.43
C ALA A 288 12.63 9.34 -28.83
N ASP A 289 11.81 8.59 -29.57
CA ASP A 289 11.25 8.99 -30.88
C ASP A 289 9.95 9.79 -30.77
N ARG A 290 9.48 10.09 -29.56
CA ARG A 290 8.23 10.81 -29.24
C ARG A 290 6.94 10.11 -29.71
N SER A 291 7.00 8.82 -30.02
CA SER A 291 5.85 8.03 -30.50
C SER A 291 4.85 7.71 -29.38
N ALA A 292 5.28 7.65 -28.11
CA ALA A 292 4.46 7.28 -26.99
C ALA A 292 4.87 8.00 -25.68
N SER A 293 3.99 7.93 -24.72
CA SER A 293 4.26 8.31 -23.33
C SER A 293 3.54 7.37 -22.37
N ALA A 294 4.00 7.36 -21.13
CA ALA A 294 3.30 6.77 -20.02
C ALA A 294 3.63 7.51 -18.72
N TRP A 295 2.73 7.38 -17.76
CA TRP A 295 2.95 7.92 -16.44
C TRP A 295 2.40 7.00 -15.35
N GLN A 296 2.92 7.18 -14.15
CA GLN A 296 2.46 6.53 -12.93
C GLN A 296 2.48 7.56 -11.80
N ALA A 297 1.51 7.45 -10.89
CA ALA A 297 1.47 8.28 -9.69
C ALA A 297 1.10 7.43 -8.46
N GLU A 298 1.28 8.02 -7.28
CA GLU A 298 0.93 7.41 -5.99
C GLU A 298 1.59 6.03 -5.80
N ASN A 299 2.86 5.94 -6.18
CA ASN A 299 3.63 4.70 -6.11
C ASN A 299 5.12 5.01 -5.96
N VAL A 300 5.80 4.39 -4.98
CA VAL A 300 7.25 4.56 -4.80
C VAL A 300 8.04 4.12 -6.03
N GLU A 301 7.52 3.17 -6.81
CA GLU A 301 8.09 2.68 -8.07
C GLU A 301 7.64 3.50 -9.31
N ALA A 302 7.07 4.69 -9.11
CA ALA A 302 6.50 5.49 -10.21
C ALA A 302 7.48 5.70 -11.37
N ILE A 303 8.76 5.92 -11.07
CA ILE A 303 9.84 6.08 -12.07
C ILE A 303 9.96 4.84 -12.94
N ASN A 304 10.18 3.67 -12.31
CA ASN A 304 10.38 2.41 -13.02
C ASN A 304 9.13 1.99 -13.80
N LEU A 305 7.95 2.19 -13.21
CA LEU A 305 6.67 1.87 -13.85
C LEU A 305 6.35 2.80 -15.03
N ALA A 306 6.66 4.09 -14.95
CA ALA A 306 6.46 5.01 -16.06
C ALA A 306 7.38 4.65 -17.25
N LEU A 307 8.65 4.36 -16.96
CA LEU A 307 9.62 3.95 -17.99
C LEU A 307 9.24 2.63 -18.66
N SER A 308 8.92 1.58 -17.88
CA SER A 308 8.58 0.27 -18.45
C SER A 308 7.31 0.33 -19.29
N ARG A 309 6.25 0.97 -18.80
CA ARG A 309 4.99 1.13 -19.55
C ARG A 309 5.15 1.97 -20.82
N CYS A 310 6.01 2.98 -20.77
CA CYS A 310 6.33 3.78 -21.95
C CYS A 310 7.08 2.93 -22.99
N ALA A 311 8.09 2.19 -22.58
CA ALA A 311 8.87 1.32 -23.47
C ALA A 311 8.01 0.20 -24.09
N GLU A 312 7.11 -0.41 -23.34
CA GLU A 312 6.14 -1.38 -23.84
C GLU A 312 5.24 -0.80 -24.95
N ARG A 313 4.77 0.46 -24.78
CA ARG A 313 3.90 1.14 -25.75
C ARG A 313 4.66 1.56 -27.01
N ALA A 314 5.85 2.13 -26.83
CA ALA A 314 6.66 2.68 -27.92
C ALA A 314 7.47 1.62 -28.69
N ARG A 315 7.78 0.47 -28.04
CA ARG A 315 8.75 -0.53 -28.51
C ARG A 315 10.15 0.04 -28.74
N THR A 316 10.48 1.10 -28.01
CA THR A 316 11.79 1.77 -28.00
C THR A 316 12.10 2.26 -26.58
N SER A 317 13.32 2.78 -26.38
CA SER A 317 13.70 3.37 -25.09
C SER A 317 12.86 4.59 -24.73
N CYS A 318 12.61 4.77 -23.44
CA CYS A 318 11.90 5.94 -22.92
C CYS A 318 12.78 6.70 -21.94
N LEU A 319 12.56 8.00 -21.86
CA LEU A 319 13.26 8.93 -21.00
C LEU A 319 12.25 9.61 -20.06
N LEU A 320 12.67 9.92 -18.84
CA LEU A 320 11.84 10.68 -17.90
C LEU A 320 11.72 12.13 -18.40
N TYR A 321 10.48 12.61 -18.48
CA TYR A 321 10.17 14.00 -18.75
C TYR A 321 10.02 14.77 -17.43
N ALA A 322 9.24 14.22 -16.51
CA ALA A 322 8.98 14.83 -15.21
C ALA A 322 8.97 13.78 -14.10
N VAL A 323 9.43 14.16 -12.91
CA VAL A 323 9.31 13.40 -11.67
C VAL A 323 8.79 14.33 -10.59
N ASP A 324 7.73 13.90 -9.91
CA ASP A 324 6.96 14.71 -8.96
C ASP A 324 6.53 16.04 -9.61
N ASP A 325 6.97 17.17 -9.07
CA ASP A 325 6.63 18.49 -9.59
C ASP A 325 7.83 19.15 -10.33
N ASP A 326 8.85 18.37 -10.70
CA ASP A 326 10.05 18.86 -11.38
C ASP A 326 10.20 18.28 -12.80
N ILE A 327 10.60 19.13 -13.75
CA ILE A 327 11.07 18.68 -15.07
C ILE A 327 12.50 18.17 -14.92
N VAL A 328 12.71 16.92 -15.36
CA VAL A 328 14.02 16.25 -15.38
C VAL A 328 14.49 15.99 -16.81
N TRP A 329 13.70 16.41 -17.80
CA TRP A 329 14.00 16.27 -19.22
C TRP A 329 15.13 17.15 -19.67
N ASN A 330 16.11 16.59 -20.38
CA ASN A 330 17.16 17.32 -21.06
C ASN A 330 17.26 16.92 -22.54
N PRO A 331 16.80 17.76 -23.46
CA PRO A 331 16.83 17.44 -24.90
C PRO A 331 18.25 17.39 -25.49
N ALA A 332 19.24 17.98 -24.81
CA ALA A 332 20.62 18.02 -25.28
C ALA A 332 21.44 16.75 -24.93
N THR A 333 20.89 15.87 -24.10
CA THR A 333 21.60 14.65 -23.65
C THR A 333 20.71 13.40 -23.82
N PRO A 334 20.50 12.93 -25.05
CA PRO A 334 19.61 11.78 -25.31
C PRO A 334 20.08 10.46 -24.67
N ASP A 335 21.34 10.29 -24.33
CA ASP A 335 21.96 8.99 -24.04
C ASP A 335 22.51 8.79 -22.61
N HIS A 336 22.32 9.71 -21.68
CA HIS A 336 22.95 9.61 -20.35
C HIS A 336 22.24 8.75 -19.31
N TRP A 337 21.13 8.06 -19.65
CA TRP A 337 20.34 7.27 -18.70
C TRP A 337 20.14 5.82 -19.16
N LYS A 338 21.21 5.20 -19.66
CA LYS A 338 21.26 3.74 -19.88
C LYS A 338 21.60 3.02 -18.58
#